data_1ec0237eee9fcfbca8fa8a4df0914602
#
_entry.id   1ec0237eee9fcfbca8fa8a4df0914602
#
_cell.length_a   1.000
_cell.length_b   1.000
_cell.length_c   1.000
_cell.angle_alpha   90.00
_cell.angle_beta   90.00
_cell.angle_gamma   90.00
#
_symmetry.space_group_name_H-M   'P 1'
#
loop_
_entity.id
_entity.type
_entity.pdbx_description
1 polymer ?
#
loop_
_entity_poly.entity_id
_entity_poly.type
_entity_poly.pdbx_seq_one_letter_code
_entity_poly.pdbx_strand_id
1 'polypeptide(L)'
;KFGIENPGELKNMMMGNLIFNKSSDKFKDQSTGGDYTKGVVDTVYSHLFPKKMTAMSYFNNNPNKQMAESEIYRPDLFEEGKILVKNKKDNLYYINSYKPGEYPPIKPNKIGDLKLWNEMLEFLVEKEVEREYLLDWLAFMIQHPWVKIQSIILLLTKHQRMGKGSIFDVMTDILGKSNAEPTDVNGIMDKGITFAEKQFILVDEVKSKGNHAETKLISNAIKKLATEQRLSQRRLYADAKVIETHTNYMLNTNNLDAVNLDKEDDRFFIISNYKVRKPQKFYDDFHAWRIEIGSSYVHYLLKHRNLSNFNHKAPPPRTQAKADMIGEVGHPLTLVLKEWIEEGQHPFQLDENVRGSSELADWISKHGRGDYVRFANNPKILAQCLEEAGCFKVGQAYNDKFNIKATLWLYGDYGQLKNKTPKQLTNENWKPLITTETRVQRVEATLTKDLNDRDPNDHRTIEFENQQFNKNRQTNCWSCKTPISESGDGICPECDYAIKCSCGKCACDKPGSKIKKKGAYEAE
;
A
#
# COMPACT_ATOMS: atom_id res chain seq x y z
N LYS A 1 36.75 -18.52 -30.62
CA LYS A 1 37.23 -19.82 -31.12
C LYS A 1 37.78 -20.54 -29.90
N PHE A 2 37.00 -21.45 -29.31
CA PHE A 2 37.49 -22.37 -28.27
C PHE A 2 38.11 -23.54 -28.96
N GLY A 3 39.37 -23.84 -28.63
CA GLY A 3 40.17 -24.89 -29.24
C GLY A 3 39.80 -26.30 -28.78
N ILE A 4 38.53 -26.66 -28.77
CA ILE A 4 38.05 -28.03 -28.49
C ILE A 4 37.75 -28.68 -29.84
N GLU A 5 38.67 -29.48 -30.32
CA GLU A 5 38.57 -30.15 -31.61
C GLU A 5 37.91 -31.54 -31.56
N ASN A 6 37.59 -32.06 -30.34
CA ASN A 6 37.07 -33.41 -30.18
C ASN A 6 35.53 -33.43 -30.10
N PRO A 7 34.81 -34.02 -31.08
CA PRO A 7 33.34 -34.13 -31.04
C PRO A 7 32.79 -34.87 -29.80
N GLY A 8 33.58 -35.76 -29.21
CA GLY A 8 33.22 -36.46 -27.98
C GLY A 8 33.17 -35.53 -26.76
N GLU A 9 34.13 -34.62 -26.65
CA GLU A 9 34.19 -33.62 -25.58
C GLU A 9 33.05 -32.61 -25.69
N LEU A 10 32.73 -32.17 -26.90
CA LEU A 10 31.61 -31.27 -27.16
C LEU A 10 30.25 -31.89 -26.79
N LYS A 11 30.06 -33.19 -27.06
CA LYS A 11 28.86 -33.94 -26.64
C LYS A 11 28.78 -34.07 -25.12
N ASN A 12 29.89 -34.33 -24.44
CA ASN A 12 29.95 -34.37 -22.99
C ASN A 12 29.66 -32.97 -22.38
N MET A 13 30.19 -31.93 -22.99
CA MET A 13 29.91 -30.55 -22.60
C MET A 13 28.42 -30.18 -22.77
N MET A 14 27.80 -30.58 -23.89
CA MET A 14 26.34 -30.44 -24.07
C MET A 14 25.58 -31.17 -22.96
N MET A 15 25.94 -32.42 -22.64
CA MET A 15 25.28 -33.19 -21.58
C MET A 15 25.47 -32.57 -20.19
N GLY A 16 26.66 -31.98 -19.93
CA GLY A 16 26.94 -31.27 -18.68
C GLY A 16 26.17 -29.96 -18.55
N ASN A 17 25.88 -29.30 -19.67
CA ASN A 17 25.21 -28.00 -19.67
C ASN A 17 23.67 -28.08 -19.68
N LEU A 18 23.11 -29.14 -20.26
CA LEU A 18 21.65 -29.23 -20.42
C LEU A 18 20.97 -29.99 -19.29
N ILE A 19 19.99 -29.35 -18.68
CA ILE A 19 19.09 -29.93 -17.68
C ILE A 19 17.68 -29.92 -18.22
N PHE A 20 17.03 -31.08 -18.32
CA PHE A 20 15.64 -31.18 -18.71
C PHE A 20 14.72 -30.85 -17.53
N ASN A 21 13.89 -29.83 -17.66
CA ASN A 21 12.89 -29.44 -16.69
C ASN A 21 11.55 -30.11 -17.04
N LYS A 22 11.14 -31.09 -16.25
CA LYS A 22 9.92 -31.89 -16.47
C LYS A 22 8.65 -31.02 -16.41
N SER A 23 8.60 -30.03 -15.53
CA SER A 23 7.39 -29.22 -15.33
C SER A 23 7.11 -28.25 -16.47
N SER A 24 8.14 -27.78 -17.18
CA SER A 24 8.01 -26.84 -18.29
C SER A 24 8.18 -27.48 -19.67
N ASP A 25 8.60 -28.75 -19.74
CA ASP A 25 9.00 -29.47 -20.95
C ASP A 25 10.09 -28.74 -21.77
N LYS A 26 11.01 -28.04 -21.07
CA LYS A 26 12.11 -27.26 -21.64
C LYS A 26 13.45 -27.69 -21.06
N PHE A 27 14.51 -27.29 -21.74
CA PHE A 27 15.88 -27.45 -21.28
C PHE A 27 16.42 -26.16 -20.73
N LYS A 28 17.03 -26.21 -19.55
CA LYS A 28 17.85 -25.15 -18.99
C LYS A 28 19.28 -25.36 -19.40
N ASP A 29 19.89 -24.40 -20.06
CA ASP A 29 21.31 -24.42 -20.35
C ASP A 29 22.08 -23.71 -19.23
N GLN A 30 22.92 -24.45 -18.50
CA GLN A 30 23.69 -23.93 -17.37
C GLN A 30 24.71 -22.86 -17.78
N SER A 31 25.23 -22.93 -19.02
CA SER A 31 26.27 -22.01 -19.51
C SER A 31 25.71 -20.65 -19.90
N THR A 32 24.49 -20.62 -20.46
CA THR A 32 23.83 -19.38 -20.93
C THR A 32 22.74 -18.90 -19.99
N GLY A 33 22.22 -19.79 -19.14
CA GLY A 33 21.02 -19.51 -18.30
C GLY A 33 19.72 -19.51 -19.10
N GLY A 34 19.75 -19.81 -20.40
CA GLY A 34 18.59 -19.79 -21.29
C GLY A 34 17.70 -21.02 -21.15
N ASP A 35 16.42 -20.86 -21.50
CA ASP A 35 15.45 -21.93 -21.61
C ASP A 35 15.21 -22.29 -23.07
N TYR A 36 15.48 -23.54 -23.46
CA TYR A 36 15.37 -24.01 -24.82
C TYR A 36 14.27 -25.06 -24.97
N THR A 37 13.53 -25.00 -26.05
CA THR A 37 12.67 -26.11 -26.48
C THR A 37 13.48 -27.23 -27.09
N LYS A 38 12.90 -28.43 -27.19
CA LYS A 38 13.54 -29.60 -27.83
C LYS A 38 14.07 -29.28 -29.24
N GLY A 39 13.28 -28.56 -30.06
CA GLY A 39 13.66 -28.18 -31.41
C GLY A 39 14.84 -27.20 -31.45
N VAL A 40 14.93 -26.28 -30.50
CA VAL A 40 16.06 -25.35 -30.36
C VAL A 40 17.32 -26.12 -29.99
N VAL A 41 17.25 -27.07 -29.04
CA VAL A 41 18.40 -27.93 -28.68
C VAL A 41 18.89 -28.73 -29.89
N ASP A 42 18.00 -29.35 -30.65
CA ASP A 42 18.38 -30.08 -31.88
C ASP A 42 19.04 -29.14 -32.89
N THR A 43 18.56 -27.93 -33.06
CA THR A 43 19.13 -26.95 -33.98
C THR A 43 20.51 -26.47 -33.52
N VAL A 44 20.66 -26.07 -32.28
CA VAL A 44 21.90 -25.51 -31.71
C VAL A 44 23.03 -26.54 -31.77
N TYR A 45 22.74 -27.79 -31.43
CA TYR A 45 23.74 -28.86 -31.35
C TYR A 45 23.78 -29.80 -32.57
N SER A 46 23.05 -29.49 -33.67
CA SER A 46 22.97 -30.30 -34.87
C SER A 46 24.35 -30.65 -35.48
N HIS A 47 25.28 -29.71 -35.38
CA HIS A 47 26.65 -29.87 -35.92
C HIS A 47 27.49 -30.94 -35.21
N LEU A 48 27.07 -31.38 -34.02
CA LEU A 48 27.77 -32.43 -33.25
C LEU A 48 27.36 -33.87 -33.66
N PHE A 49 26.30 -33.99 -34.45
CA PHE A 49 25.68 -35.28 -34.73
C PHE A 49 25.59 -35.59 -36.23
N PRO A 50 25.74 -36.87 -36.64
CA PRO A 50 25.53 -37.28 -38.03
C PRO A 50 24.04 -37.13 -38.40
N LYS A 51 23.71 -36.97 -39.71
CA LYS A 51 22.37 -36.72 -40.24
C LYS A 51 21.23 -37.61 -39.72
N LYS A 52 21.53 -38.78 -39.18
CA LYS A 52 20.55 -39.76 -38.67
C LYS A 52 20.35 -39.68 -37.14
N MET A 53 21.06 -38.83 -36.44
CA MET A 53 21.00 -38.69 -34.97
C MET A 53 20.77 -37.24 -34.61
N THR A 54 19.81 -36.99 -33.72
CA THR A 54 19.56 -35.65 -33.18
C THR A 54 20.16 -35.50 -31.78
N ALA A 55 20.41 -34.27 -31.36
CA ALA A 55 20.86 -33.96 -30.00
C ALA A 55 19.89 -34.52 -28.96
N MET A 56 18.59 -34.45 -29.23
CA MET A 56 17.56 -35.00 -28.38
C MET A 56 17.58 -36.51 -28.28
N SER A 57 17.79 -37.21 -29.43
CA SER A 57 17.96 -38.68 -29.42
C SER A 57 19.16 -39.09 -28.58
N TYR A 58 20.28 -38.39 -28.71
CA TYR A 58 21.47 -38.63 -27.91
C TYR A 58 21.25 -38.37 -26.42
N PHE A 59 20.61 -37.22 -26.07
CA PHE A 59 20.29 -36.90 -24.69
C PHE A 59 19.38 -37.95 -24.05
N ASN A 60 18.30 -38.34 -24.72
CA ASN A 60 17.32 -39.29 -24.18
C ASN A 60 17.93 -40.66 -23.88
N ASN A 61 18.88 -41.11 -24.71
CA ASN A 61 19.55 -42.41 -24.59
C ASN A 61 20.78 -42.39 -23.67
N ASN A 62 21.19 -41.20 -23.18
CA ASN A 62 22.36 -41.08 -22.33
C ASN A 62 22.00 -41.35 -20.85
N PRO A 63 22.70 -42.29 -20.17
CA PRO A 63 22.44 -42.57 -18.75
C PRO A 63 22.78 -41.39 -17.83
N ASN A 64 23.67 -40.48 -18.24
CA ASN A 64 24.12 -39.33 -17.48
C ASN A 64 23.28 -38.07 -17.74
N LYS A 65 22.10 -38.19 -18.35
CA LYS A 65 21.23 -37.07 -18.61
C LYS A 65 20.78 -36.42 -17.31
N GLN A 66 20.87 -35.10 -17.27
CA GLN A 66 20.44 -34.31 -16.13
C GLN A 66 18.95 -33.96 -16.27
N MET A 67 18.18 -34.25 -15.22
CA MET A 67 16.74 -34.01 -15.18
C MET A 67 16.34 -33.36 -13.85
N ALA A 68 15.46 -32.39 -13.92
CA ALA A 68 14.88 -31.74 -12.77
C ALA A 68 13.36 -31.87 -12.78
N GLU A 69 12.73 -31.93 -11.61
CA GLU A 69 11.27 -31.95 -11.48
C GLU A 69 10.66 -30.59 -11.87
N SER A 70 11.28 -29.52 -11.38
CA SER A 70 10.88 -28.13 -11.69
C SER A 70 11.99 -27.15 -11.35
N GLU A 71 11.75 -25.88 -11.68
CA GLU A 71 12.54 -24.76 -11.16
C GLU A 71 12.00 -24.32 -9.82
N ILE A 72 12.90 -24.06 -8.86
CA ILE A 72 12.59 -23.61 -7.49
C ILE A 72 13.51 -22.47 -7.08
N TYR A 73 13.05 -21.63 -6.20
CA TYR A 73 13.86 -20.61 -5.55
C TYR A 73 14.16 -21.05 -4.11
N ARG A 74 15.37 -21.57 -3.88
CA ARG A 74 15.76 -22.17 -2.58
C ARG A 74 17.19 -21.76 -2.20
N PRO A 75 17.34 -20.63 -1.47
CA PRO A 75 18.65 -20.18 -1.00
C PRO A 75 19.39 -21.20 -0.13
N ASP A 76 18.63 -22.00 0.65
CA ASP A 76 19.17 -23.06 1.52
C ASP A 76 19.74 -24.27 0.78
N LEU A 77 19.39 -24.43 -0.48
CA LEU A 77 19.92 -25.49 -1.34
C LEU A 77 21.01 -24.99 -2.30
N PHE A 78 21.47 -23.74 -2.12
CA PHE A 78 22.49 -23.18 -2.98
C PHE A 78 23.82 -23.91 -2.82
N GLU A 79 24.39 -24.34 -3.95
CA GLU A 79 25.75 -24.85 -4.05
C GLU A 79 26.50 -24.06 -5.14
N GLU A 80 27.67 -23.53 -4.80
CA GLU A 80 28.45 -22.73 -5.74
C GLU A 80 28.78 -23.53 -7.02
N GLY A 81 28.56 -22.90 -8.18
CA GLY A 81 28.78 -23.50 -9.50
C GLY A 81 27.76 -24.55 -9.93
N LYS A 82 26.70 -24.80 -9.13
CA LYS A 82 25.66 -25.78 -9.48
C LYS A 82 24.29 -25.12 -9.46
N ILE A 83 23.51 -25.31 -10.52
CA ILE A 83 22.10 -24.93 -10.56
C ILE A 83 21.18 -26.15 -10.35
N LEU A 84 21.66 -27.38 -10.65
CA LEU A 84 20.92 -28.60 -10.36
C LEU A 84 21.23 -29.05 -8.93
N VAL A 85 20.23 -28.93 -8.06
CA VAL A 85 20.37 -29.24 -6.64
C VAL A 85 19.43 -30.37 -6.20
N LYS A 86 19.88 -31.16 -5.24
CA LYS A 86 19.10 -32.27 -4.70
C LYS A 86 18.41 -31.83 -3.39
N ASN A 87 17.11 -31.94 -3.35
CA ASN A 87 16.35 -31.68 -2.13
C ASN A 87 16.34 -32.96 -1.26
N LYS A 88 16.86 -32.86 -0.06
CA LYS A 88 16.97 -33.99 0.87
C LYS A 88 15.62 -34.48 1.41
N LYS A 89 14.56 -33.66 1.35
CA LYS A 89 13.24 -34.00 1.89
C LYS A 89 12.49 -35.01 1.02
N ASP A 90 12.56 -34.85 -0.30
CA ASP A 90 11.87 -35.68 -1.29
C ASP A 90 12.82 -36.53 -2.15
N ASN A 91 14.13 -36.32 -1.99
CA ASN A 91 15.18 -37.00 -2.73
C ASN A 91 15.17 -36.72 -4.25
N LEU A 92 14.55 -35.63 -4.68
CA LEU A 92 14.42 -35.22 -6.08
C LEU A 92 15.40 -34.11 -6.45
N TYR A 93 15.64 -33.94 -7.76
CA TYR A 93 16.50 -32.90 -8.29
C TYR A 93 15.67 -31.73 -8.81
N TYR A 94 16.17 -30.51 -8.57
CA TYR A 94 15.52 -29.25 -8.94
C TYR A 94 16.53 -28.30 -9.56
N ILE A 95 16.07 -27.42 -10.47
CA ILE A 95 16.84 -26.27 -10.93
C ILE A 95 16.66 -25.15 -9.92
N ASN A 96 17.75 -24.75 -9.27
CA ASN A 96 17.69 -23.65 -8.31
C ASN A 96 17.95 -22.32 -9.01
N SER A 97 16.95 -21.44 -9.00
CA SER A 97 17.04 -20.09 -9.60
C SER A 97 17.75 -19.09 -8.70
N TYR A 98 18.00 -19.42 -7.44
CA TYR A 98 18.72 -18.54 -6.52
C TYR A 98 20.17 -18.32 -6.96
N LYS A 99 20.58 -17.04 -6.95
CA LYS A 99 21.97 -16.62 -7.18
C LYS A 99 22.37 -15.67 -6.07
N PRO A 100 23.52 -15.88 -5.39
CA PRO A 100 24.01 -14.95 -4.37
C PRO A 100 24.38 -13.60 -4.98
N GLY A 101 24.52 -12.59 -4.12
CA GLY A 101 24.99 -11.27 -4.51
C GLY A 101 26.47 -11.23 -4.86
N GLU A 102 26.88 -10.13 -5.49
CA GLU A 102 28.25 -9.95 -6.00
C GLU A 102 29.22 -9.39 -4.97
N TYR A 103 28.72 -8.94 -3.80
CA TYR A 103 29.52 -8.34 -2.73
C TYR A 103 29.82 -9.37 -1.62
N PRO A 104 30.97 -10.06 -1.66
CA PRO A 104 31.34 -11.05 -0.64
C PRO A 104 31.59 -10.34 0.71
N PRO A 105 31.43 -11.06 1.83
CA PRO A 105 31.70 -10.48 3.14
C PRO A 105 33.21 -10.28 3.34
N ILE A 106 33.64 -9.04 3.50
CA ILE A 106 35.03 -8.65 3.74
C ILE A 106 35.12 -8.03 5.13
N LYS A 107 36.03 -8.55 5.97
CA LYS A 107 36.24 -8.03 7.31
C LYS A 107 36.82 -6.62 7.26
N PRO A 108 36.18 -5.62 7.91
CA PRO A 108 36.75 -4.30 8.05
C PRO A 108 38.13 -4.35 8.80
N ASN A 109 39.08 -3.56 8.36
CA ASN A 109 40.40 -3.49 9.00
C ASN A 109 40.38 -2.70 10.32
N LYS A 110 39.52 -1.67 10.39
CA LYS A 110 39.34 -0.79 11.55
C LYS A 110 37.86 -0.35 11.65
N ILE A 111 37.45 0.07 12.84
CA ILE A 111 36.08 0.55 13.11
C ILE A 111 35.71 1.72 12.20
N GLY A 112 36.66 2.59 11.84
CA GLY A 112 36.43 3.72 10.95
C GLY A 112 36.01 3.34 9.52
N ASP A 113 36.24 2.11 9.09
CA ASP A 113 35.83 1.63 7.77
C ASP A 113 34.29 1.54 7.60
N LEU A 114 33.56 1.47 8.73
CA LEU A 114 32.09 1.50 8.79
C LEU A 114 31.49 2.88 9.13
N LYS A 115 32.32 3.93 9.18
CA LYS A 115 31.88 5.25 9.63
C LYS A 115 30.66 5.77 8.86
N LEU A 116 30.70 5.72 7.53
CA LEU A 116 29.60 6.23 6.69
C LEU A 116 28.30 5.40 6.87
N TRP A 117 28.41 4.08 7.07
CA TRP A 117 27.26 3.23 7.40
C TRP A 117 26.64 3.61 8.74
N ASN A 118 27.46 3.73 9.77
CA ASN A 118 26.98 4.09 11.10
C ASN A 118 26.33 5.47 11.10
N GLU A 119 26.96 6.46 10.45
CA GLU A 119 26.39 7.81 10.32
C GLU A 119 25.07 7.82 9.55
N MET A 120 24.90 6.98 8.53
CA MET A 120 23.65 6.85 7.80
C MET A 120 22.57 6.21 8.68
N LEU A 121 22.90 5.16 9.41
CA LEU A 121 21.97 4.50 10.33
C LEU A 121 21.55 5.42 11.48
N GLU A 122 22.48 6.11 12.12
CA GLU A 122 22.22 7.07 13.20
C GLU A 122 21.41 8.28 12.72
N PHE A 123 21.61 8.64 11.46
CA PHE A 123 20.82 9.68 10.83
C PHE A 123 19.40 9.21 10.56
N LEU A 124 19.19 8.00 10.01
CA LEU A 124 17.87 7.48 9.65
C LEU A 124 17.10 6.97 10.87
N VAL A 125 17.80 6.38 11.85
CA VAL A 125 17.21 5.73 13.01
C VAL A 125 17.85 6.32 14.27
N GLU A 126 17.17 7.24 14.91
CA GLU A 126 17.74 8.04 16.02
C GLU A 126 18.00 7.22 17.27
N LYS A 127 17.06 6.34 17.63
CA LYS A 127 17.14 5.56 18.86
C LYS A 127 17.99 4.30 18.65
N GLU A 128 18.93 4.07 19.55
CA GLU A 128 19.84 2.92 19.51
C GLU A 128 19.07 1.59 19.51
N VAL A 129 18.07 1.44 20.37
CA VAL A 129 17.26 0.21 20.44
C VAL A 129 16.56 -0.07 19.10
N GLU A 130 16.11 0.96 18.40
CA GLU A 130 15.48 0.81 17.09
C GLU A 130 16.51 0.45 16.01
N ARG A 131 17.74 1.00 16.09
CA ARG A 131 18.86 0.62 15.20
C ARG A 131 19.29 -0.82 15.41
N GLU A 132 19.42 -1.26 16.66
CA GLU A 132 19.78 -2.64 16.98
C GLU A 132 18.77 -3.63 16.43
N TYR A 133 17.47 -3.37 16.63
CA TYR A 133 16.41 -4.22 16.06
C TYR A 133 16.47 -4.26 14.51
N LEU A 134 16.66 -3.11 13.85
CA LEU A 134 16.80 -3.05 12.40
C LEU A 134 18.01 -3.85 11.92
N LEU A 135 19.15 -3.73 12.60
CA LEU A 135 20.36 -4.48 12.27
C LEU A 135 20.17 -5.99 12.48
N ASP A 136 19.50 -6.42 13.55
CA ASP A 136 19.13 -7.82 13.78
C ASP A 136 18.23 -8.35 12.67
N TRP A 137 17.23 -7.57 12.26
CA TRP A 137 16.31 -7.90 11.18
C TRP A 137 17.03 -8.09 9.84
N LEU A 138 17.93 -7.15 9.48
CA LEU A 138 18.74 -7.25 8.26
C LEU A 138 19.71 -8.42 8.31
N ALA A 139 20.37 -8.62 9.46
CA ALA A 139 21.31 -9.72 9.67
C ALA A 139 20.61 -11.10 9.59
N PHE A 140 19.42 -11.22 10.18
CA PHE A 140 18.65 -12.46 10.13
C PHE A 140 18.31 -12.85 8.69
N MET A 141 17.92 -11.89 7.84
CA MET A 141 17.62 -12.13 6.43
C MET A 141 18.86 -12.66 5.65
N ILE A 142 20.07 -12.20 6.02
CA ILE A 142 21.32 -12.69 5.39
C ILE A 142 21.70 -14.07 5.93
N GLN A 143 21.62 -14.27 7.25
CA GLN A 143 22.05 -15.52 7.88
C GLN A 143 21.06 -16.67 7.66
N HIS A 144 19.76 -16.32 7.47
CA HIS A 144 18.67 -17.29 7.28
C HIS A 144 17.82 -16.94 6.05
N PRO A 145 18.40 -16.94 4.83
CA PRO A 145 17.74 -16.44 3.62
C PRO A 145 16.50 -17.26 3.20
N TRP A 146 16.27 -18.42 3.82
CA TRP A 146 15.11 -19.30 3.60
C TRP A 146 14.04 -19.17 4.70
N VAL A 147 14.19 -18.22 5.61
CA VAL A 147 13.26 -18.04 6.72
C VAL A 147 12.62 -16.67 6.63
N LYS A 148 11.30 -16.62 6.62
CA LYS A 148 10.53 -15.38 6.59
C LYS A 148 10.46 -14.76 7.97
N ILE A 149 10.73 -13.46 8.06
CA ILE A 149 10.53 -12.66 9.26
C ILE A 149 9.08 -12.17 9.26
N GLN A 150 8.37 -12.32 10.37
CA GLN A 150 6.95 -11.96 10.47
C GLN A 150 6.69 -10.47 10.71
N SER A 151 7.74 -9.68 10.84
CA SER A 151 7.65 -8.22 10.97
C SER A 151 8.06 -7.51 9.69
N ILE A 152 7.46 -6.34 9.48
CA ILE A 152 7.71 -5.42 8.37
C ILE A 152 8.39 -4.18 8.92
N ILE A 153 9.45 -3.72 8.27
CA ILE A 153 10.09 -2.44 8.59
C ILE A 153 9.36 -1.33 7.83
N LEU A 154 8.95 -0.26 8.51
CA LEU A 154 8.41 0.94 7.90
C LEU A 154 9.26 2.15 8.30
N LEU A 155 9.86 2.81 7.32
CA LEU A 155 10.60 4.06 7.50
C LEU A 155 9.72 5.25 7.12
N LEU A 156 9.35 6.04 8.12
CA LEU A 156 8.60 7.27 7.99
C LEU A 156 9.55 8.47 8.07
N THR A 157 9.57 9.33 7.06
CA THR A 157 10.36 10.57 7.11
C THR A 157 9.52 11.76 6.69
N LYS A 158 9.67 12.90 7.36
CA LYS A 158 8.96 14.13 7.00
C LYS A 158 9.43 14.69 5.65
N HIS A 159 10.70 14.53 5.33
CA HIS A 159 11.31 15.10 4.12
C HIS A 159 11.65 14.03 3.10
N GLN A 160 11.61 14.42 1.83
CA GLN A 160 12.07 13.58 0.72
C GLN A 160 13.61 13.56 0.64
N ARG A 161 14.17 12.55 -0.06
CA ARG A 161 15.61 12.41 -0.32
C ARG A 161 16.46 12.31 0.95
N MET A 162 15.91 11.69 2.00
CA MET A 162 16.58 11.48 3.29
C MET A 162 17.55 10.28 3.28
N GLY A 163 17.66 9.55 2.20
CA GLY A 163 18.49 8.34 2.12
C GLY A 163 17.77 7.05 2.56
N LYS A 164 16.43 7.03 2.66
CA LYS A 164 15.67 5.80 3.00
C LYS A 164 16.03 4.60 2.11
N GLY A 165 16.22 4.86 0.81
CA GLY A 165 16.62 3.84 -0.16
C GLY A 165 18.04 3.31 0.04
N SER A 166 18.92 4.04 0.75
CA SER A 166 20.32 3.64 0.89
C SER A 166 20.51 2.32 1.65
N ILE A 167 19.64 2.01 2.62
CA ILE A 167 19.63 0.70 3.30
C ILE A 167 19.26 -0.39 2.31
N PHE A 168 18.24 -0.16 1.50
CA PHE A 168 17.81 -1.10 0.47
C PHE A 168 18.89 -1.30 -0.60
N ASP A 169 19.56 -0.25 -1.01
CA ASP A 169 20.65 -0.32 -1.99
C ASP A 169 21.82 -1.19 -1.50
N VAL A 170 22.25 -1.00 -0.24
CA VAL A 170 23.28 -1.86 0.38
C VAL A 170 22.82 -3.31 0.45
N MET A 171 21.58 -3.55 0.83
CA MET A 171 21.04 -4.92 0.88
C MET A 171 20.91 -5.54 -0.52
N THR A 172 20.58 -4.74 -1.53
CA THR A 172 20.54 -5.20 -2.94
C THR A 172 21.93 -5.59 -3.43
N ASP A 173 22.97 -4.83 -3.07
CA ASP A 173 24.35 -5.20 -3.38
C ASP A 173 24.73 -6.54 -2.72
N ILE A 174 24.38 -6.73 -1.45
CA ILE A 174 24.70 -7.93 -0.67
C ILE A 174 23.91 -9.15 -1.16
N LEU A 175 22.61 -9.00 -1.33
CA LEU A 175 21.73 -10.11 -1.72
C LEU A 175 21.80 -10.43 -3.21
N GLY A 176 22.11 -9.42 -4.04
CA GLY A 176 22.05 -9.48 -5.49
C GLY A 176 20.72 -8.97 -6.04
N LYS A 177 20.79 -8.31 -7.19
CA LYS A 177 19.62 -7.71 -7.89
C LYS A 177 18.53 -8.72 -8.25
N SER A 178 18.88 -9.99 -8.40
CA SER A 178 17.89 -11.06 -8.64
C SER A 178 17.04 -11.36 -7.40
N ASN A 179 17.54 -11.06 -6.20
CA ASN A 179 16.93 -11.41 -4.92
C ASN A 179 16.28 -10.23 -4.20
N ALA A 180 16.55 -8.99 -4.64
CA ALA A 180 15.98 -7.78 -4.09
C ALA A 180 15.36 -6.93 -5.20
N GLU A 181 14.16 -6.38 -4.95
CA GLU A 181 13.43 -5.60 -5.96
C GLU A 181 12.65 -4.46 -5.29
N PRO A 182 12.75 -3.22 -5.82
CA PRO A 182 11.86 -2.15 -5.43
C PRO A 182 10.52 -2.28 -6.14
N THR A 183 9.43 -1.93 -5.47
CA THR A 183 8.08 -1.90 -6.04
C THR A 183 7.29 -0.73 -5.48
N ASP A 184 6.12 -0.49 -6.04
CA ASP A 184 5.14 0.45 -5.51
C ASP A 184 3.89 -0.29 -4.97
N VAL A 185 2.92 0.48 -4.51
CA VAL A 185 1.65 -0.05 -4.00
C VAL A 185 0.89 -0.82 -5.08
N ASN A 186 0.95 -0.38 -6.35
CA ASN A 186 0.26 -1.07 -7.45
C ASN A 186 0.88 -2.46 -7.69
N GLY A 187 2.21 -2.57 -7.65
CA GLY A 187 2.91 -3.85 -7.72
C GLY A 187 2.52 -4.81 -6.60
N ILE A 188 2.30 -4.29 -5.37
CA ILE A 188 1.80 -5.10 -4.23
C ILE A 188 0.37 -5.59 -4.46
N MET A 189 -0.47 -4.79 -5.12
CA MET A 189 -1.88 -5.11 -5.38
C MET A 189 -2.08 -5.98 -6.63
N ASP A 190 -1.06 -6.13 -7.46
CA ASP A 190 -1.13 -6.97 -8.65
C ASP A 190 -1.21 -8.46 -8.27
N LYS A 191 -2.21 -9.14 -8.83
CA LYS A 191 -2.45 -10.58 -8.59
C LYS A 191 -1.45 -11.48 -9.32
N GLY A 192 -0.68 -10.94 -10.26
CA GLY A 192 0.34 -11.65 -11.03
C GLY A 192 1.73 -11.69 -10.38
N ILE A 193 1.85 -11.34 -9.12
CA ILE A 193 3.10 -11.01 -8.44
C ILE A 193 4.11 -12.15 -8.42
N THR A 194 5.35 -11.82 -8.78
CA THR A 194 6.53 -12.69 -8.77
C THR A 194 7.41 -12.56 -7.51
N PHE A 195 6.99 -11.78 -6.50
CA PHE A 195 7.80 -11.47 -5.31
C PHE A 195 8.14 -12.69 -4.44
N ALA A 196 7.43 -13.79 -4.59
CA ALA A 196 7.72 -15.00 -3.83
C ALA A 196 9.11 -15.60 -4.11
N GLU A 197 9.73 -15.24 -5.24
CA GLU A 197 11.09 -15.62 -5.62
C GLU A 197 12.12 -14.53 -5.27
N LYS A 198 11.79 -13.64 -4.33
CA LYS A 198 12.68 -12.59 -3.83
C LYS A 198 12.90 -12.75 -2.32
N GLN A 199 14.06 -12.34 -1.85
CA GLN A 199 14.35 -12.30 -0.41
C GLN A 199 13.90 -10.98 0.22
N PHE A 200 14.03 -9.86 -0.55
CA PHE A 200 13.81 -8.53 -0.03
C PHE A 200 13.06 -7.65 -1.02
N ILE A 201 11.96 -7.07 -0.57
CA ILE A 201 11.16 -6.12 -1.34
C ILE A 201 11.11 -4.79 -0.61
N LEU A 202 11.46 -3.72 -1.32
CA LEU A 202 11.19 -2.35 -0.91
C LEU A 202 9.89 -1.87 -1.54
N VAL A 203 8.89 -1.55 -0.73
CA VAL A 203 7.69 -0.84 -1.18
C VAL A 203 7.92 0.64 -0.98
N ASP A 204 8.23 1.34 -2.07
CA ASP A 204 8.53 2.77 -2.00
C ASP A 204 7.28 3.63 -2.19
N GLU A 205 7.32 4.82 -1.60
CA GLU A 205 6.25 5.82 -1.69
C GLU A 205 4.84 5.30 -1.32
N VAL A 206 4.73 4.53 -0.24
CA VAL A 206 3.39 4.15 0.27
C VAL A 206 2.64 5.42 0.64
N LYS A 207 1.56 5.70 -0.09
CA LYS A 207 0.73 6.91 0.09
C LYS A 207 -0.73 6.51 0.26
N SER A 208 -1.41 7.19 1.17
CA SER A 208 -2.87 7.24 1.16
C SER A 208 -3.32 8.15 0.02
N LYS A 209 -4.24 7.68 -0.80
CA LYS A 209 -4.89 8.51 -1.83
C LYS A 209 -6.11 9.27 -1.30
N GLY A 210 -6.20 9.47 0.03
CA GLY A 210 -7.34 10.11 0.68
C GLY A 210 -8.59 9.22 0.76
N ASN A 211 -8.50 7.94 0.38
CA ASN A 211 -9.58 6.97 0.46
C ASN A 211 -9.25 5.91 1.51
N HIS A 212 -9.92 6.00 2.66
CA HIS A 212 -9.73 5.07 3.78
C HIS A 212 -9.93 3.59 3.39
N ALA A 213 -10.87 3.30 2.50
CA ALA A 213 -11.13 1.94 2.04
C ALA A 213 -9.93 1.38 1.23
N GLU A 214 -9.33 2.20 0.37
CA GLU A 214 -8.15 1.82 -0.42
C GLU A 214 -6.92 1.63 0.50
N THR A 215 -6.68 2.53 1.44
CA THR A 215 -5.60 2.40 2.44
C THR A 215 -5.76 1.11 3.25
N LYS A 216 -6.98 0.75 3.64
CA LYS A 216 -7.26 -0.51 4.34
C LYS A 216 -6.98 -1.74 3.48
N LEU A 217 -7.34 -1.71 2.19
CA LEU A 217 -7.04 -2.80 1.26
C LEU A 217 -5.53 -3.00 1.08
N ILE A 218 -4.78 -1.91 0.89
CA ILE A 218 -3.32 -1.92 0.77
C ILE A 218 -2.69 -2.49 2.05
N SER A 219 -3.10 -1.99 3.21
CA SER A 219 -2.59 -2.45 4.50
C SER A 219 -2.84 -3.94 4.71
N ASN A 220 -4.03 -4.43 4.37
CA ASN A 220 -4.37 -5.85 4.47
C ASN A 220 -3.55 -6.70 3.50
N ALA A 221 -3.29 -6.23 2.29
CA ALA A 221 -2.43 -6.93 1.33
C ALA A 221 -0.99 -7.05 1.85
N ILE A 222 -0.43 -5.96 2.38
CA ILE A 222 0.92 -5.94 2.96
C ILE A 222 0.99 -6.87 4.18
N LYS A 223 0.01 -6.81 5.09
CA LYS A 223 -0.08 -7.69 6.27
C LYS A 223 -0.11 -9.16 5.86
N LYS A 224 -0.89 -9.50 4.84
CA LYS A 224 -0.97 -10.84 4.28
C LYS A 224 0.37 -11.30 3.71
N LEU A 225 1.02 -10.48 2.90
CA LEU A 225 2.33 -10.77 2.32
C LEU A 225 3.41 -11.00 3.39
N ALA A 226 3.36 -10.28 4.52
CA ALA A 226 4.31 -10.44 5.60
C ALA A 226 4.17 -11.77 6.35
N THR A 227 2.94 -12.26 6.54
CA THR A 227 2.67 -13.42 7.41
C THR A 227 2.50 -14.73 6.68
N GLU A 228 2.02 -14.73 5.43
CA GLU A 228 1.79 -15.96 4.68
C GLU A 228 3.11 -16.56 4.17
N GLN A 229 3.32 -17.83 4.48
CA GLN A 229 4.47 -18.61 3.99
C GLN A 229 4.20 -19.20 2.61
N ARG A 230 2.96 -19.21 2.15
CA ARG A 230 2.55 -19.75 0.85
C ARG A 230 1.68 -18.75 0.13
N LEU A 231 2.04 -18.44 -1.09
CA LEU A 231 1.29 -17.53 -1.95
C LEU A 231 0.82 -18.26 -3.22
N SER A 232 -0.39 -17.95 -3.65
CA SER A 232 -0.87 -18.38 -4.97
C SER A 232 -0.32 -17.44 -6.01
N GLN A 233 0.59 -17.92 -6.85
CA GLN A 233 1.13 -17.18 -7.99
C GLN A 233 0.41 -17.59 -9.26
N ARG A 234 -0.10 -16.62 -10.00
CA ARG A 234 -0.66 -16.83 -11.33
C ARG A 234 0.27 -16.20 -12.37
N ARG A 235 0.87 -17.02 -13.21
CA ARG A 235 1.61 -16.53 -14.38
C ARG A 235 0.64 -16.36 -15.56
N LEU A 236 0.95 -15.43 -16.47
CA LEU A 236 0.18 -15.28 -17.71
C LEU A 236 0.18 -16.61 -18.48
N TYR A 237 -1.01 -17.05 -18.85
CA TYR A 237 -1.22 -18.32 -19.60
C TYR A 237 -0.82 -19.61 -18.87
N ALA A 238 -0.77 -19.58 -17.54
CA ALA A 238 -0.49 -20.77 -16.73
C ALA A 238 -1.49 -20.90 -15.57
N ASP A 239 -1.65 -22.12 -15.06
CA ASP A 239 -2.46 -22.38 -13.88
C ASP A 239 -1.83 -21.74 -12.64
N ALA A 240 -2.66 -21.35 -11.69
CA ALA A 240 -2.20 -20.80 -10.43
C ALA A 240 -1.44 -21.88 -9.65
N LYS A 241 -0.19 -21.57 -9.29
CA LYS A 241 0.67 -22.46 -8.48
C LYS A 241 0.83 -21.87 -7.07
N VAL A 242 0.70 -22.72 -6.06
CA VAL A 242 1.04 -22.33 -4.69
C VAL A 242 2.55 -22.49 -4.52
N ILE A 243 3.22 -21.39 -4.14
CA ILE A 243 4.66 -21.37 -3.92
C ILE A 243 4.98 -20.93 -2.48
N GLU A 244 6.04 -21.49 -1.91
CA GLU A 244 6.59 -21.03 -0.64
C GLU A 244 7.32 -19.69 -0.85
N THR A 245 7.18 -18.77 0.09
CA THR A 245 7.82 -17.45 0.02
C THR A 245 8.61 -17.16 1.29
N HIS A 246 9.82 -16.65 1.07
CA HIS A 246 10.74 -16.20 2.12
C HIS A 246 10.99 -14.71 2.05
N THR A 247 10.13 -14.00 1.32
CA THR A 247 10.25 -12.57 1.05
C THR A 247 10.01 -11.74 2.30
N ASN A 248 10.91 -10.82 2.58
CA ASN A 248 10.81 -9.84 3.64
C ASN A 248 10.52 -8.45 3.05
N TYR A 249 9.78 -7.62 3.77
CA TYR A 249 9.27 -6.35 3.23
C TYR A 249 9.73 -5.17 4.07
N MET A 250 10.21 -4.13 3.39
CA MET A 250 10.49 -2.82 3.95
C MET A 250 9.65 -1.79 3.19
N LEU A 251 9.07 -0.86 3.91
CA LEU A 251 8.20 0.19 3.38
C LEU A 251 8.84 1.56 3.63
N ASN A 252 8.76 2.43 2.65
CA ASN A 252 9.12 3.83 2.79
C ASN A 252 7.89 4.72 2.60
N THR A 253 7.73 5.69 3.49
CA THR A 253 6.66 6.67 3.36
C THR A 253 7.09 8.04 3.90
N ASN A 254 6.38 9.09 3.46
CA ASN A 254 6.44 10.43 4.04
C ASN A 254 5.10 10.81 4.71
N ASN A 255 4.13 9.88 4.73
CA ASN A 255 2.78 10.13 5.20
C ASN A 255 2.47 9.28 6.43
N LEU A 256 1.95 9.91 7.47
CA LEU A 256 1.53 9.23 8.70
C LEU A 256 0.32 8.29 8.46
N ASP A 257 -0.50 8.59 7.48
CA ASP A 257 -1.68 7.82 7.07
C ASP A 257 -1.42 6.75 5.99
N ALA A 258 -0.15 6.44 5.73
CA ALA A 258 0.25 5.51 4.66
C ALA A 258 -0.30 4.09 4.83
N VAL A 259 -0.44 3.61 6.07
CA VAL A 259 -0.95 2.28 6.40
C VAL A 259 -2.01 2.37 7.51
N ASN A 260 -3.06 1.58 7.37
CA ASN A 260 -4.09 1.47 8.41
C ASN A 260 -3.62 0.46 9.47
N LEU A 261 -3.32 0.96 10.67
CA LEU A 261 -2.83 0.19 11.80
C LEU A 261 -3.92 0.09 12.88
N ASP A 262 -4.17 -1.12 13.33
CA ASP A 262 -4.95 -1.36 14.52
C ASP A 262 -4.04 -1.30 15.77
N LYS A 263 -4.59 -0.96 16.94
CA LYS A 263 -3.82 -0.87 18.20
C LYS A 263 -3.06 -2.16 18.55
N GLU A 264 -3.62 -3.29 18.14
CA GLU A 264 -3.10 -4.63 18.41
C GLU A 264 -2.29 -5.21 17.23
N ASP A 265 -2.04 -4.42 16.18
CA ASP A 265 -1.27 -4.90 15.03
C ASP A 265 0.22 -4.97 15.35
N ASP A 266 0.72 -6.15 15.60
CA ASP A 266 2.10 -6.41 16.02
C ASP A 266 3.04 -6.79 14.86
N ARG A 267 2.67 -6.49 13.60
CA ARG A 267 3.51 -6.83 12.43
C ARG A 267 4.47 -5.71 12.02
N PHE A 268 4.13 -4.46 12.30
CA PHE A 268 4.92 -3.32 11.84
C PHE A 268 5.90 -2.83 12.90
N PHE A 269 7.16 -2.75 12.50
CA PHE A 269 8.20 -2.01 13.20
C PHE A 269 8.38 -0.66 12.51
N ILE A 270 7.93 0.41 13.16
CA ILE A 270 7.86 1.73 12.55
C ILE A 270 8.96 2.61 13.14
N ILE A 271 9.76 3.16 12.26
CA ILE A 271 10.84 4.09 12.57
C ILE A 271 10.49 5.43 11.95
N SER A 272 10.51 6.50 12.75
CA SER A 272 10.28 7.86 12.25
C SER A 272 11.55 8.71 12.31
N ASN A 273 11.72 9.56 11.29
CA ASN A 273 12.78 10.54 11.26
C ASN A 273 12.26 11.88 10.75
N TYR A 274 12.35 12.88 11.61
CA TYR A 274 11.93 14.27 11.33
C TYR A 274 13.10 15.23 11.16
N LYS A 275 14.37 14.72 11.14
CA LYS A 275 15.58 15.54 10.98
C LYS A 275 15.61 16.24 9.61
N VAL A 276 16.35 17.33 9.56
CA VAL A 276 16.66 18.01 8.30
C VAL A 276 17.65 17.15 7.50
N ARG A 277 17.48 17.13 6.19
CA ARG A 277 18.32 16.41 5.25
C ARG A 277 19.82 16.79 5.43
N LYS A 278 20.70 15.81 5.41
CA LYS A 278 22.16 16.06 5.36
C LYS A 278 22.58 16.74 4.05
N PRO A 279 23.75 17.40 4.00
CA PRO A 279 24.29 17.95 2.76
C PRO A 279 24.43 16.87 1.66
N GLN A 280 24.28 17.25 0.40
CA GLN A 280 24.35 16.32 -0.73
C GLN A 280 25.65 15.50 -0.75
N LYS A 281 26.77 16.15 -0.45
CA LYS A 281 28.10 15.50 -0.36
C LYS A 281 28.09 14.24 0.53
N PHE A 282 27.36 14.24 1.64
CA PHE A 282 27.26 13.05 2.50
C PHE A 282 26.70 11.83 1.76
N TYR A 283 25.66 12.04 0.95
CA TYR A 283 25.04 10.97 0.18
C TYR A 283 25.95 10.51 -0.99
N ASP A 284 26.64 11.45 -1.61
CA ASP A 284 27.58 11.15 -2.70
C ASP A 284 28.76 10.32 -2.16
N ASP A 285 29.34 10.73 -1.02
CA ASP A 285 30.41 10.01 -0.34
C ASP A 285 29.94 8.61 0.10
N PHE A 286 28.71 8.49 0.63
CA PHE A 286 28.12 7.21 1.03
C PHE A 286 27.95 6.28 -0.17
N HIS A 287 27.41 6.76 -1.29
CA HIS A 287 27.20 5.94 -2.49
C HIS A 287 28.52 5.51 -3.11
N ALA A 288 29.53 6.37 -3.16
CA ALA A 288 30.88 6.01 -3.65
C ALA A 288 31.49 4.91 -2.77
N TRP A 289 31.49 5.10 -1.45
CA TRP A 289 31.99 4.12 -0.48
C TRP A 289 31.24 2.78 -0.57
N ARG A 290 29.89 2.81 -0.70
CA ARG A 290 29.04 1.64 -0.83
C ARG A 290 29.48 0.76 -2.00
N ILE A 291 29.64 1.37 -3.18
CA ILE A 291 30.00 0.67 -4.43
C ILE A 291 31.44 0.14 -4.37
N GLU A 292 32.36 0.89 -3.80
CA GLU A 292 33.78 0.54 -3.77
C GLU A 292 34.02 -0.67 -2.86
N ILE A 293 33.55 -0.64 -1.61
CA ILE A 293 33.84 -1.68 -0.60
C ILE A 293 32.78 -1.77 0.50
N GLY A 294 32.01 -0.72 0.72
CA GLY A 294 31.12 -0.57 1.87
C GLY A 294 30.11 -1.69 2.00
N SER A 295 29.47 -2.09 0.91
CA SER A 295 28.51 -3.20 0.93
C SER A 295 29.14 -4.51 1.38
N SER A 296 30.42 -4.78 1.04
CA SER A 296 31.16 -5.94 1.52
C SER A 296 31.46 -5.89 3.02
N TYR A 297 31.78 -4.71 3.55
CA TYR A 297 31.99 -4.50 4.99
C TYR A 297 30.69 -4.67 5.78
N VAL A 298 29.59 -4.12 5.28
CA VAL A 298 28.26 -4.28 5.89
C VAL A 298 27.83 -5.75 5.81
N HIS A 299 28.09 -6.44 4.69
CA HIS A 299 27.84 -7.88 4.55
C HIS A 299 28.56 -8.68 5.66
N TYR A 300 29.84 -8.41 5.89
CA TYR A 300 30.59 -9.05 6.97
C TYR A 300 29.98 -8.78 8.34
N LEU A 301 29.65 -7.52 8.63
CA LEU A 301 29.01 -7.10 9.89
C LEU A 301 27.71 -7.88 10.13
N LEU A 302 26.80 -7.91 9.14
CA LEU A 302 25.50 -8.55 9.27
C LEU A 302 25.61 -10.08 9.31
N LYS A 303 26.54 -10.67 8.55
CA LYS A 303 26.77 -12.12 8.53
C LYS A 303 27.32 -12.66 9.87
N HIS A 304 28.08 -11.86 10.60
CA HIS A 304 28.71 -12.27 11.87
C HIS A 304 28.00 -11.67 13.10
N ARG A 305 26.88 -10.99 12.90
CA ARG A 305 26.08 -10.43 13.99
C ARG A 305 25.47 -11.54 14.84
N ASN A 306 25.55 -11.40 16.17
CA ASN A 306 24.94 -12.34 17.09
C ASN A 306 23.42 -12.14 17.14
N LEU A 307 22.68 -13.16 16.78
CA LEU A 307 21.21 -13.17 16.72
C LEU A 307 20.55 -14.03 17.81
N SER A 308 21.28 -14.38 18.88
CA SER A 308 20.76 -15.25 19.95
C SER A 308 19.48 -14.73 20.60
N ASN A 309 19.29 -13.40 20.62
CA ASN A 309 18.13 -12.73 21.21
C ASN A 309 17.08 -12.31 20.16
N PHE A 310 17.31 -12.55 18.88
CA PHE A 310 16.36 -12.17 17.83
C PHE A 310 15.40 -13.32 17.52
N ASN A 311 14.11 -13.05 17.71
CA ASN A 311 13.06 -14.01 17.34
C ASN A 311 12.27 -13.48 16.15
N HIS A 312 12.47 -14.07 14.97
CA HIS A 312 11.81 -13.71 13.72
C HIS A 312 10.28 -13.85 13.71
N LYS A 313 9.71 -14.56 14.69
CA LYS A 313 8.25 -14.76 14.87
C LYS A 313 7.67 -13.86 15.94
N ALA A 314 8.50 -13.26 16.78
CA ALA A 314 8.00 -12.40 17.84
C ALA A 314 7.50 -11.05 17.27
N PRO A 315 6.52 -10.42 17.92
CA PRO A 315 6.17 -9.06 17.66
C PRO A 315 7.39 -8.14 17.76
N PRO A 316 7.54 -7.16 16.86
CA PRO A 316 8.61 -6.18 16.97
C PRO A 316 8.41 -5.28 18.20
N PRO A 317 9.48 -4.64 18.71
CA PRO A 317 9.37 -3.66 19.77
C PRO A 317 8.38 -2.55 19.41
N ARG A 318 7.59 -2.10 20.38
CA ARG A 318 6.69 -0.96 20.20
C ARG A 318 7.50 0.33 20.14
N THR A 319 7.28 1.12 19.11
CA THR A 319 7.95 2.41 18.90
C THR A 319 7.00 3.57 19.14
N GLN A 320 7.54 4.74 19.49
CA GLN A 320 6.72 5.96 19.57
C GLN A 320 6.10 6.30 18.22
N ALA A 321 6.85 6.14 17.13
CA ALA A 321 6.34 6.35 15.77
C ALA A 321 5.10 5.49 15.45
N LYS A 322 5.05 4.25 15.96
CA LYS A 322 3.86 3.41 15.81
C LYS A 322 2.68 3.94 16.61
N ALA A 323 2.93 4.41 17.83
CA ALA A 323 1.89 5.02 18.66
C ALA A 323 1.31 6.28 18.02
N ASP A 324 2.17 7.13 17.46
CA ASP A 324 1.80 8.35 16.75
C ASP A 324 0.98 8.04 15.49
N MET A 325 1.39 7.06 14.69
CA MET A 325 0.64 6.63 13.50
C MET A 325 -0.74 6.04 13.87
N ILE A 326 -0.83 5.25 14.93
CA ILE A 326 -2.12 4.71 15.41
C ILE A 326 -3.03 5.85 15.89
N GLY A 327 -2.48 6.89 16.51
CA GLY A 327 -3.20 8.08 16.94
C GLY A 327 -3.73 8.90 15.77
N GLU A 328 -2.96 9.04 14.68
CA GLU A 328 -3.33 9.83 13.50
C GLU A 328 -4.14 9.06 12.44
N VAL A 329 -4.04 7.75 12.39
CA VAL A 329 -4.89 6.91 11.52
C VAL A 329 -6.25 6.57 12.17
N GLY A 330 -6.64 7.28 13.21
CA GLY A 330 -8.03 7.34 13.63
C GLY A 330 -8.92 7.63 12.40
N HIS A 331 -10.16 7.18 12.47
CA HIS A 331 -11.13 7.47 11.42
C HIS A 331 -11.05 8.97 11.03
N PRO A 332 -11.05 9.37 9.76
CA PRO A 332 -10.91 10.79 9.35
C PRO A 332 -11.84 11.73 10.12
N LEU A 333 -13.06 11.27 10.43
CA LEU A 333 -13.98 12.00 11.28
C LEU A 333 -13.49 12.13 12.73
N THR A 334 -12.83 11.11 13.29
CA THR A 334 -12.28 11.17 14.66
C THR A 334 -11.20 12.24 14.78
N LEU A 335 -10.32 12.34 13.79
CA LEU A 335 -9.25 13.35 13.77
C LEU A 335 -9.82 14.77 13.77
N VAL A 336 -10.76 15.00 12.87
CA VAL A 336 -11.42 16.31 12.76
C VAL A 336 -12.21 16.65 14.03
N LEU A 337 -12.88 15.66 14.64
CA LEU A 337 -13.58 15.86 15.90
C LEU A 337 -12.63 16.21 17.05
N LYS A 338 -11.46 15.55 17.14
CA LYS A 338 -10.43 15.89 18.14
C LYS A 338 -9.92 17.31 17.97
N GLU A 339 -9.55 17.70 16.75
CA GLU A 339 -9.10 19.04 16.43
C GLU A 339 -10.13 20.09 16.84
N TRP A 340 -11.40 19.92 16.45
CA TRP A 340 -12.48 20.86 16.81
C TRP A 340 -12.75 20.94 18.32
N ILE A 341 -12.62 19.80 19.04
CA ILE A 341 -12.80 19.76 20.49
C ILE A 341 -11.62 20.47 21.19
N GLU A 342 -10.39 20.18 20.78
CA GLU A 342 -9.17 20.75 21.38
C GLU A 342 -9.07 22.25 21.13
N GLU A 343 -9.42 22.70 19.94
CA GLU A 343 -9.38 24.12 19.58
C GLU A 343 -10.64 24.91 20.01
N GLY A 344 -11.64 24.23 20.56
CA GLY A 344 -12.91 24.84 20.91
C GLY A 344 -13.67 25.43 19.74
N GLN A 345 -13.42 24.87 18.53
CA GLN A 345 -14.07 25.32 17.30
C GLN A 345 -15.53 24.85 17.23
N HIS A 346 -16.35 25.66 16.61
CA HIS A 346 -17.73 25.26 16.33
C HIS A 346 -17.75 23.95 15.51
N PRO A 347 -18.52 22.92 15.91
CA PRO A 347 -19.65 22.91 16.84
C PRO A 347 -19.31 22.64 18.32
N PHE A 348 -18.05 22.53 18.70
CA PHE A 348 -17.59 22.21 20.06
C PHE A 348 -17.07 23.45 20.79
N GLN A 349 -17.97 24.27 21.31
CA GLN A 349 -17.60 25.46 22.07
C GLN A 349 -17.22 25.10 23.51
N LEU A 350 -16.15 25.71 24.04
CA LEU A 350 -15.54 25.35 25.32
C LEU A 350 -16.44 25.53 26.53
N ASP A 351 -17.50 26.34 26.42
CA ASP A 351 -18.43 26.69 27.51
C ASP A 351 -19.70 25.83 27.56
N GLU A 352 -19.91 24.95 26.59
CA GLU A 352 -21.18 24.20 26.49
C GLU A 352 -21.05 22.71 26.86
N ASN A 353 -19.95 22.04 26.57
CA ASN A 353 -19.58 20.64 26.90
C ASN A 353 -20.63 19.55 26.57
N VAL A 354 -21.74 19.87 25.90
CA VAL A 354 -22.83 18.93 25.56
C VAL A 354 -23.29 19.13 24.12
N ARG A 355 -23.32 18.01 23.34
CA ARG A 355 -23.89 18.00 21.98
C ARG A 355 -24.74 16.77 21.73
N GLY A 356 -25.74 16.91 20.88
CA GLY A 356 -26.55 15.80 20.39
C GLY A 356 -25.99 15.21 19.11
N SER A 357 -25.99 13.87 18.99
CA SER A 357 -25.46 13.18 17.81
C SER A 357 -26.16 13.56 16.51
N SER A 358 -27.48 13.77 16.53
CA SER A 358 -28.24 14.14 15.34
C SER A 358 -27.91 15.54 14.82
N GLU A 359 -27.73 16.52 15.74
CA GLU A 359 -27.35 17.87 15.38
C GLU A 359 -25.90 17.95 14.87
N LEU A 360 -24.99 17.14 15.45
CA LEU A 360 -23.61 17.02 14.96
C LEU A 360 -23.57 16.45 13.54
N ALA A 361 -24.34 15.38 13.28
CA ALA A 361 -24.44 14.80 11.95
C ALA A 361 -24.96 15.82 10.91
N ASP A 362 -26.01 16.56 11.26
CA ASP A 362 -26.59 17.57 10.38
C ASP A 362 -25.61 18.74 10.15
N TRP A 363 -24.94 19.20 11.21
CA TRP A 363 -23.95 20.27 11.10
C TRP A 363 -22.74 19.85 10.24
N ILE A 364 -22.18 18.66 10.48
CA ILE A 364 -21.05 18.13 9.70
C ILE A 364 -21.44 17.94 8.24
N SER A 365 -22.67 17.51 7.96
CA SER A 365 -23.16 17.34 6.58
C SER A 365 -23.25 18.67 5.82
N LYS A 366 -23.51 19.78 6.52
CA LYS A 366 -23.64 21.11 5.90
C LYS A 366 -22.33 21.88 5.79
N HIS A 367 -21.46 21.72 6.76
CA HIS A 367 -20.26 22.55 6.90
C HIS A 367 -18.96 21.75 6.73
N GLY A 368 -19.05 20.42 6.76
CA GLY A 368 -17.91 19.54 6.61
C GLY A 368 -17.38 19.54 5.17
N ARG A 369 -16.11 19.14 5.03
CA ARG A 369 -15.42 18.97 3.73
C ARG A 369 -14.83 17.58 3.65
N GLY A 370 -14.80 17.02 2.46
CA GLY A 370 -14.14 15.74 2.19
C GLY A 370 -14.94 14.50 2.59
N ASP A 371 -14.23 13.38 2.72
CA ASP A 371 -14.83 12.05 2.88
C ASP A 371 -15.50 11.82 4.25
N TYR A 372 -15.10 12.58 5.29
CA TYR A 372 -15.64 12.37 6.63
C TYR A 372 -17.12 12.77 6.77
N VAL A 373 -17.65 13.61 5.86
CA VAL A 373 -19.08 13.96 5.80
C VAL A 373 -19.97 12.72 5.65
N ARG A 374 -19.55 11.76 4.83
CA ARG A 374 -20.28 10.49 4.65
C ARG A 374 -20.40 9.68 5.93
N PHE A 375 -19.39 9.77 6.78
CA PHE A 375 -19.33 9.01 8.02
C PHE A 375 -20.18 9.59 9.13
N ALA A 376 -20.31 10.92 9.16
CA ALA A 376 -21.16 11.60 10.14
C ALA A 376 -22.65 11.21 10.03
N ASN A 377 -23.10 10.88 8.82
CA ASN A 377 -24.47 10.44 8.55
C ASN A 377 -24.75 8.98 8.96
N ASN A 378 -23.72 8.20 9.34
CA ASN A 378 -23.91 6.88 9.91
C ASN A 378 -23.84 6.94 11.44
N PRO A 379 -24.96 6.73 12.16
CA PRO A 379 -25.00 6.91 13.63
C PRO A 379 -24.03 6.00 14.39
N LYS A 380 -23.73 4.81 13.87
CA LYS A 380 -22.78 3.87 14.50
C LYS A 380 -21.34 4.37 14.36
N ILE A 381 -20.98 4.83 13.15
CA ILE A 381 -19.64 5.35 12.88
C ILE A 381 -19.43 6.66 13.64
N LEU A 382 -20.41 7.58 13.61
CA LEU A 382 -20.32 8.84 14.36
C LEU A 382 -20.14 8.58 15.87
N ALA A 383 -20.90 7.63 16.45
CA ALA A 383 -20.76 7.26 17.84
C ALA A 383 -19.36 6.73 18.17
N GLN A 384 -18.83 5.83 17.36
CA GLN A 384 -17.47 5.31 17.52
C GLN A 384 -16.42 6.43 17.42
N CYS A 385 -16.56 7.33 16.44
CA CYS A 385 -15.63 8.46 16.26
C CYS A 385 -15.66 9.44 17.44
N LEU A 386 -16.84 9.68 18.02
CA LEU A 386 -16.99 10.52 19.22
C LEU A 386 -16.33 9.87 20.44
N GLU A 387 -16.50 8.56 20.64
CA GLU A 387 -15.81 7.81 21.71
C GLU A 387 -14.29 7.87 21.56
N GLU A 388 -13.79 7.62 20.35
CA GLU A 388 -12.36 7.71 20.02
C GLU A 388 -11.80 9.15 20.14
N ALA A 389 -12.64 10.16 19.93
CA ALA A 389 -12.28 11.56 20.14
C ALA A 389 -12.30 11.99 21.62
N GLY A 390 -12.60 11.07 22.54
CA GLY A 390 -12.63 11.34 23.98
C GLY A 390 -13.96 11.85 24.50
N CYS A 391 -15.03 11.82 23.71
CA CYS A 391 -16.35 12.18 24.15
C CYS A 391 -16.98 11.07 24.99
N PHE A 392 -17.78 11.46 26.00
CA PHE A 392 -18.50 10.53 26.87
C PHE A 392 -19.98 10.46 26.50
N LYS A 393 -20.47 9.26 26.18
CA LYS A 393 -21.86 9.00 25.83
C LYS A 393 -22.75 8.99 27.08
N VAL A 394 -23.73 9.84 27.13
CA VAL A 394 -24.69 9.91 28.24
C VAL A 394 -25.92 9.06 28.00
N GLY A 395 -26.57 9.22 26.84
CA GLY A 395 -27.78 8.50 26.50
C GLY A 395 -28.76 9.29 25.66
N GLN A 396 -29.91 8.69 25.36
CA GLN A 396 -30.95 9.37 24.57
C GLN A 396 -31.69 10.43 25.40
N ALA A 397 -31.91 11.59 24.78
CA ALA A 397 -32.67 12.68 25.32
C ALA A 397 -33.61 13.25 24.26
N TYR A 398 -34.67 13.88 24.74
CA TYR A 398 -35.62 14.65 23.94
C TYR A 398 -35.71 16.07 24.49
N ASN A 399 -35.51 17.05 23.64
CA ASN A 399 -35.63 18.45 24.00
C ASN A 399 -36.97 18.96 23.51
N ASP A 400 -37.93 19.12 24.45
CA ASP A 400 -39.30 19.53 24.16
C ASP A 400 -39.35 20.94 23.55
N LYS A 401 -38.48 21.84 23.99
CA LYS A 401 -38.44 23.25 23.54
C LYS A 401 -38.08 23.37 22.06
N PHE A 402 -37.24 22.46 21.58
CA PHE A 402 -36.74 22.49 20.19
C PHE A 402 -37.24 21.32 19.33
N ASN A 403 -38.05 20.44 19.92
CA ASN A 403 -38.59 19.23 19.25
C ASN A 403 -37.48 18.34 18.62
N ILE A 404 -36.39 18.13 19.36
CA ILE A 404 -35.22 17.38 18.87
C ILE A 404 -34.97 16.17 19.76
N LYS A 405 -34.85 14.98 19.13
CA LYS A 405 -34.38 13.74 19.76
C LYS A 405 -32.94 13.48 19.37
N ALA A 406 -32.05 13.28 20.33
CA ALA A 406 -30.66 12.96 20.07
C ALA A 406 -30.05 12.09 21.18
N THR A 407 -28.97 11.40 20.87
CA THR A 407 -28.06 10.83 21.88
C THR A 407 -27.09 11.94 22.30
N LEU A 408 -27.05 12.25 23.60
CA LEU A 408 -26.17 13.28 24.14
C LEU A 408 -24.76 12.75 24.37
N TRP A 409 -23.81 13.63 24.08
CA TRP A 409 -22.38 13.40 24.24
C TRP A 409 -21.75 14.57 24.99
N LEU A 410 -20.90 14.26 25.97
CA LEU A 410 -20.08 15.25 26.67
C LEU A 410 -18.70 15.32 25.98
N TYR A 411 -18.12 16.52 25.91
CA TYR A 411 -16.81 16.78 25.32
C TYR A 411 -16.03 17.81 26.12
N GLY A 412 -14.70 17.89 25.87
CA GLY A 412 -13.81 18.77 26.59
C GLY A 412 -13.71 18.41 28.08
N ASP A 413 -13.63 19.39 28.95
CA ASP A 413 -13.65 19.19 30.41
C ASP A 413 -15.10 19.10 30.94
N TYR A 414 -15.66 17.93 30.89
CA TYR A 414 -17.03 17.67 31.32
C TYR A 414 -17.19 17.26 32.80
N GLY A 415 -16.10 17.09 33.54
CA GLY A 415 -16.04 16.88 34.98
C GLY A 415 -17.31 16.38 35.66
N GLN A 416 -18.00 17.29 36.34
CA GLN A 416 -19.22 16.97 37.09
C GLN A 416 -20.44 16.63 36.21
N LEU A 417 -20.45 17.01 34.93
CA LEU A 417 -21.57 16.74 34.02
C LEU A 417 -21.78 15.24 33.78
N LYS A 418 -20.73 14.44 33.95
CA LYS A 418 -20.78 12.98 33.78
C LYS A 418 -21.79 12.28 34.70
N ASN A 419 -22.10 12.90 35.85
CA ASN A 419 -23.01 12.34 36.83
C ASN A 419 -24.48 12.76 36.60
N LYS A 420 -24.74 13.64 35.62
CA LYS A 420 -26.11 14.10 35.30
C LYS A 420 -26.81 13.12 34.35
N THR A 421 -28.13 12.98 34.58
CA THR A 421 -28.98 12.21 33.67
C THR A 421 -29.22 12.95 32.34
N PRO A 422 -29.58 12.24 31.25
CA PRO A 422 -29.92 12.89 29.98
C PRO A 422 -30.96 14.00 30.10
N LYS A 423 -31.98 13.82 30.99
CA LYS A 423 -33.04 14.79 31.20
C LYS A 423 -32.54 16.08 31.91
N GLN A 424 -31.63 15.92 32.87
CA GLN A 424 -31.00 17.07 33.54
C GLN A 424 -30.12 17.87 32.58
N LEU A 425 -29.31 17.18 31.78
CA LEU A 425 -28.49 17.84 30.76
C LEU A 425 -29.31 18.57 29.70
N THR A 426 -30.45 17.98 29.29
CA THR A 426 -31.34 18.59 28.31
C THR A 426 -31.87 19.96 28.81
N ASN A 427 -32.26 20.04 30.08
CA ASN A 427 -32.86 21.24 30.63
C ASN A 427 -31.82 22.32 30.97
N GLU A 428 -30.63 21.92 31.40
CA GLU A 428 -29.66 22.83 32.02
C GLU A 428 -28.49 23.19 31.08
N ASN A 429 -28.03 22.25 30.27
CA ASN A 429 -26.77 22.36 29.57
C ASN A 429 -26.87 22.22 28.05
N TRP A 430 -27.84 21.45 27.51
CA TRP A 430 -27.90 21.20 26.08
C TRP A 430 -28.60 22.34 25.34
N LYS A 431 -27.82 23.07 24.54
CA LYS A 431 -28.31 24.07 23.59
C LYS A 431 -28.14 23.53 22.18
N PRO A 432 -29.21 23.10 21.47
CA PRO A 432 -29.09 22.57 20.12
C PRO A 432 -28.49 23.58 19.14
N LEU A 433 -27.63 23.11 18.23
CA LEU A 433 -26.97 23.95 17.24
C LEU A 433 -27.91 24.58 16.23
N ILE A 434 -29.05 23.93 15.97
CA ILE A 434 -30.03 24.38 14.98
C ILE A 434 -31.42 24.30 15.60
N THR A 435 -32.05 25.43 15.80
CA THR A 435 -33.46 25.54 16.17
C THR A 435 -34.32 25.58 14.91
N THR A 436 -35.60 25.19 15.03
CA THR A 436 -36.55 25.24 13.89
C THR A 436 -36.70 26.70 13.39
N GLU A 437 -36.66 27.68 14.29
CA GLU A 437 -36.70 29.11 13.95
C GLU A 437 -35.45 29.57 13.18
N THR A 438 -34.26 29.07 13.55
CA THR A 438 -33.01 29.38 12.82
C THR A 438 -33.01 28.75 11.42
N ARG A 439 -33.72 27.65 11.23
CA ARG A 439 -33.92 27.04 9.92
C ARG A 439 -34.76 27.90 9.00
N VAL A 440 -35.90 28.42 9.53
CA VAL A 440 -36.80 29.29 8.75
C VAL A 440 -36.11 30.63 8.45
N GLN A 441 -35.49 31.25 9.45
CA GLN A 441 -34.78 32.54 9.28
C GLN A 441 -33.58 32.45 8.34
N ARG A 442 -32.84 31.33 8.33
CA ARG A 442 -31.74 31.13 7.36
C ARG A 442 -32.24 30.88 5.94
N VAL A 443 -33.34 30.14 5.78
CA VAL A 443 -33.95 29.96 4.46
C VAL A 443 -34.47 31.31 3.94
N GLU A 444 -35.10 32.12 4.79
CA GLU A 444 -35.56 33.46 4.42
C GLU A 444 -34.39 34.43 4.18
N ALA A 445 -33.32 34.38 5.00
CA ALA A 445 -32.12 35.21 4.81
C ALA A 445 -31.31 34.79 3.55
N THR A 446 -31.26 33.50 3.22
CA THR A 446 -30.62 33.02 2.00
C THR A 446 -31.43 33.42 0.78
N LEU A 447 -32.76 33.27 0.84
CA LEU A 447 -33.65 33.71 -0.24
C LEU A 447 -33.63 35.24 -0.43
N THR A 448 -33.58 36.04 0.64
CA THR A 448 -33.46 37.50 0.57
C THR A 448 -32.09 37.97 0.10
N LYS A 449 -31.01 37.27 0.47
CA LYS A 449 -29.65 37.57 0.02
C LYS A 449 -29.47 37.20 -1.46
N ASP A 450 -29.97 36.04 -1.90
CA ASP A 450 -29.98 35.63 -3.29
C ASP A 450 -30.85 36.52 -4.19
N LEU A 451 -31.88 37.16 -3.63
CA LEU A 451 -32.73 38.14 -4.34
C LEU A 451 -32.12 39.53 -4.43
N ASN A 452 -31.34 39.94 -3.41
CA ASN A 452 -30.74 41.28 -3.36
C ASN A 452 -29.35 41.38 -4.00
N ASP A 453 -28.60 40.27 -4.10
CA ASP A 453 -27.25 40.22 -4.66
C ASP A 453 -27.21 39.78 -6.15
N ARG A 454 -28.35 39.57 -6.80
CA ARG A 454 -28.42 39.28 -8.23
C ARG A 454 -28.27 40.55 -9.06
N ASP A 455 -27.06 40.76 -9.56
CA ASP A 455 -26.87 41.63 -10.71
C ASP A 455 -27.46 40.91 -11.94
N PRO A 456 -28.52 41.44 -12.56
CA PRO A 456 -29.15 40.81 -13.71
C PRO A 456 -28.23 40.66 -14.95
N ASN A 457 -27.02 41.18 -14.92
CA ASN A 457 -26.07 41.21 -16.06
C ASN A 457 -24.76 40.47 -15.80
N ASP A 458 -24.59 39.77 -14.66
CA ASP A 458 -23.35 39.03 -14.42
C ASP A 458 -23.40 37.59 -14.98
N HIS A 459 -23.03 37.49 -16.25
CA HIS A 459 -22.89 36.21 -16.96
C HIS A 459 -21.81 35.26 -16.38
N ARG A 460 -20.91 35.73 -15.51
CA ARG A 460 -19.81 34.96 -14.93
C ARG A 460 -20.27 34.01 -13.81
N THR A 461 -21.32 34.40 -13.08
CA THR A 461 -21.87 33.55 -11.99
C THR A 461 -22.59 32.31 -12.57
N ILE A 462 -23.25 32.46 -13.71
CA ILE A 462 -23.95 31.35 -14.39
C ILE A 462 -22.97 30.37 -15.01
N GLU A 463 -21.86 30.84 -15.55
CA GLU A 463 -20.80 29.96 -16.09
C GLU A 463 -20.06 29.18 -14.97
N PHE A 464 -19.85 29.80 -13.81
CA PHE A 464 -19.14 29.15 -12.69
C PHE A 464 -19.99 28.04 -12.02
N GLU A 465 -21.29 28.25 -11.85
CA GLU A 465 -22.21 27.22 -11.34
C GLU A 465 -22.38 26.06 -12.35
N ASN A 466 -22.48 26.35 -13.63
CA ASN A 466 -22.53 25.34 -14.68
C ASN A 466 -21.22 24.54 -14.80
N GLN A 467 -20.04 25.15 -14.57
CA GLN A 467 -18.76 24.43 -14.58
C GLN A 467 -18.55 23.52 -13.36
N GLN A 468 -19.09 23.83 -12.19
CA GLN A 468 -19.00 22.94 -11.02
C GLN A 468 -19.98 21.77 -11.09
N PHE A 469 -21.15 21.95 -11.70
CA PHE A 469 -22.16 20.88 -11.80
C PHE A 469 -21.77 19.78 -12.80
N ASN A 470 -20.93 20.09 -13.80
CA ASN A 470 -20.60 19.22 -14.92
C ASN A 470 -19.33 18.38 -14.76
N LYS A 471 -18.53 18.58 -13.73
CA LYS A 471 -17.15 17.99 -13.66
C LYS A 471 -17.03 16.50 -13.36
N ASN A 472 -18.10 15.75 -13.03
CA ASN A 472 -17.90 14.37 -12.52
C ASN A 472 -18.97 13.32 -12.88
N ARG A 473 -19.73 13.42 -13.97
CA ARG A 473 -20.61 12.30 -14.39
C ARG A 473 -20.49 12.00 -15.88
N GLN A 474 -19.65 11.06 -16.25
CA GLN A 474 -19.79 10.34 -17.51
C GLN A 474 -21.04 9.45 -17.40
N THR A 475 -22.12 9.84 -18.07
CA THR A 475 -23.34 9.04 -18.20
C THR A 475 -23.57 8.71 -19.66
N ASN A 476 -23.99 7.48 -19.94
CA ASN A 476 -24.36 7.08 -21.29
C ASN A 476 -25.83 7.41 -21.55
N CYS A 477 -26.16 7.78 -22.76
CA CYS A 477 -27.54 7.97 -23.19
C CYS A 477 -28.36 6.68 -22.93
N TRP A 478 -29.49 6.82 -22.26
CA TRP A 478 -30.36 5.67 -21.97
C TRP A 478 -30.90 4.96 -23.22
N SER A 479 -31.06 5.70 -24.33
CA SER A 479 -31.61 5.19 -25.60
C SER A 479 -30.54 4.58 -26.51
N CYS A 480 -29.50 5.37 -26.89
CA CYS A 480 -28.52 4.93 -27.88
C CYS A 480 -27.20 4.41 -27.24
N LYS A 481 -27.05 4.47 -25.91
CA LYS A 481 -25.86 4.05 -25.14
C LYS A 481 -24.57 4.84 -25.42
N THR A 482 -24.61 5.86 -26.25
CA THR A 482 -23.45 6.71 -26.51
C THR A 482 -23.09 7.51 -25.26
N PRO A 483 -21.78 7.68 -24.93
CA PRO A 483 -21.37 8.56 -23.85
C PRO A 483 -21.86 9.98 -24.10
N ILE A 484 -22.47 10.59 -23.10
CA ILE A 484 -22.86 12.00 -23.15
C ILE A 484 -21.65 12.81 -22.77
N SER A 485 -21.11 13.62 -23.69
CA SER A 485 -19.95 14.47 -23.48
C SER A 485 -20.34 15.94 -23.29
N GLU A 486 -19.60 16.63 -22.42
CA GLU A 486 -19.83 18.03 -22.04
C GLU A 486 -19.65 19.01 -23.23
N SER A 487 -19.02 18.60 -24.31
CA SER A 487 -18.64 19.49 -25.41
C SER A 487 -19.62 19.53 -26.60
N GLY A 488 -20.68 18.73 -26.58
CA GLY A 488 -21.60 18.63 -27.74
C GLY A 488 -23.10 18.55 -27.40
N ASP A 489 -23.44 18.28 -26.16
CA ASP A 489 -24.81 17.98 -25.76
C ASP A 489 -25.37 19.10 -24.86
N GLY A 490 -26.31 19.88 -25.37
CA GLY A 490 -26.95 20.98 -24.63
C GLY A 490 -27.96 20.51 -23.57
N ILE A 491 -28.31 21.41 -22.65
CA ILE A 491 -29.39 21.16 -21.68
C ILE A 491 -30.71 20.97 -22.42
N CYS A 492 -31.49 19.99 -22.01
CA CYS A 492 -32.79 19.69 -22.63
C CYS A 492 -33.76 20.87 -22.44
N PRO A 493 -34.29 21.49 -23.51
CA PRO A 493 -35.21 22.61 -23.39
C PRO A 493 -36.57 22.23 -22.81
N GLU A 494 -36.90 20.94 -22.72
CA GLU A 494 -38.18 20.45 -22.20
C GLU A 494 -38.17 20.26 -20.68
N CYS A 495 -37.04 19.98 -20.08
CA CYS A 495 -36.97 19.78 -18.62
C CYS A 495 -35.96 20.68 -17.89
N ASP A 496 -35.04 21.33 -18.60
CA ASP A 496 -33.94 22.18 -18.09
C ASP A 496 -33.04 21.48 -17.03
N TYR A 497 -33.10 20.15 -16.96
CA TYR A 497 -32.47 19.41 -15.87
C TYR A 497 -31.46 18.35 -16.33
N ALA A 498 -31.52 17.94 -17.56
CA ALA A 498 -30.68 16.86 -18.08
C ALA A 498 -30.09 17.22 -19.44
N ILE A 499 -28.93 16.67 -19.72
CA ILE A 499 -28.27 16.83 -21.01
C ILE A 499 -29.04 16.03 -22.08
N LYS A 500 -29.38 16.69 -23.19
CA LYS A 500 -30.00 16.06 -24.34
C LYS A 500 -28.93 15.47 -25.24
N CYS A 501 -28.94 14.17 -25.42
CA CYS A 501 -28.01 13.48 -26.29
C CYS A 501 -28.18 13.92 -27.76
N SER A 502 -27.10 13.89 -28.53
CA SER A 502 -27.10 14.15 -29.98
C SER A 502 -28.09 13.25 -30.77
N CYS A 503 -28.49 12.11 -30.22
CA CYS A 503 -29.58 11.29 -30.78
C CYS A 503 -30.98 11.88 -30.57
N GLY A 504 -31.12 13.04 -29.96
CA GLY A 504 -32.37 13.74 -29.70
C GLY A 504 -33.15 13.30 -28.45
N LYS A 505 -32.64 12.33 -27.67
CA LYS A 505 -33.33 11.80 -26.47
C LYS A 505 -32.73 12.40 -25.18
N CYS A 506 -33.61 12.72 -24.24
CA CYS A 506 -33.26 13.18 -22.91
C CYS A 506 -33.63 12.14 -21.84
N ALA A 507 -33.06 12.25 -20.65
CA ALA A 507 -33.46 11.41 -19.52
C ALA A 507 -34.91 11.62 -19.07
N CYS A 508 -35.54 12.76 -19.37
CA CYS A 508 -36.98 12.98 -19.15
C CYS A 508 -37.87 12.18 -20.08
N ASP A 509 -37.35 11.69 -21.22
CA ASP A 509 -38.09 10.84 -22.17
C ASP A 509 -38.03 9.35 -21.79
N LYS A 510 -37.26 8.99 -20.76
CA LYS A 510 -37.15 7.59 -20.35
C LYS A 510 -38.44 7.13 -19.68
N PRO A 511 -39.03 5.97 -20.08
CA PRO A 511 -40.17 5.40 -19.40
C PRO A 511 -39.93 5.22 -17.91
N GLY A 512 -40.82 5.76 -17.07
CA GLY A 512 -40.64 5.75 -15.61
C GLY A 512 -39.70 6.81 -15.05
N SER A 513 -39.26 7.79 -15.84
CA SER A 513 -38.43 8.90 -15.38
C SER A 513 -39.17 9.74 -14.34
N LYS A 514 -38.45 10.11 -13.24
CA LYS A 514 -38.95 11.07 -12.25
C LYS A 514 -38.72 12.53 -12.64
N ILE A 515 -38.03 12.78 -13.76
CA ILE A 515 -37.74 14.12 -14.28
C ILE A 515 -39.00 14.60 -15.04
N LYS A 516 -39.63 15.66 -14.56
CA LYS A 516 -40.84 16.25 -15.15
C LYS A 516 -40.46 17.22 -16.27
N LYS A 517 -41.25 17.21 -17.36
CA LYS A 517 -41.13 18.20 -18.45
C LYS A 517 -41.78 19.52 -18.03
N LYS A 518 -41.29 20.65 -18.58
CA LYS A 518 -41.91 21.97 -18.39
C LYS A 518 -43.38 21.90 -18.85
N GLY A 519 -44.29 22.43 -18.06
CA GLY A 519 -45.72 22.44 -18.38
C GLY A 519 -46.54 21.26 -17.84
N ALA A 520 -45.95 20.27 -17.14
CA ALA A 520 -46.69 19.16 -16.51
C ALA A 520 -47.31 19.52 -15.14
N TYR A 521 -47.58 20.78 -14.87
CA TYR A 521 -48.18 21.27 -13.61
C TYR A 521 -49.65 21.73 -13.77
N GLU A 522 -50.34 21.26 -14.79
CA GLU A 522 -51.78 21.47 -14.85
C GLU A 522 -52.46 20.13 -15.13
N ALA A 523 -52.88 19.43 -14.09
CA ALA A 523 -54.05 18.56 -13.92
C ALA A 523 -53.76 17.54 -12.79
N GLU A 524 -54.13 17.88 -11.62
CA GLU A 524 -54.95 17.25 -10.55
C GLU A 524 -54.77 17.93 -9.23
#